data_f42135efefb0c6c5017247b61d91ae64
#
_entry.id   f42135efefb0c6c5017247b61d91ae64
#
_cell.length_a   1.000
_cell.length_b   1.000
_cell.length_c   1.000
_cell.angle_alpha   90.00
_cell.angle_beta   90.00
_cell.angle_gamma   90.00
#
_symmetry.space_group_name_H-M   'P 1'
#
loop_
_entity.id
_entity.type
_entity.pdbx_description
1 polymer ?
#
loop_
_entity_poly.entity_id
_entity_poly.type
_entity_poly.pdbx_seq_one_letter_code
_entity_poly.pdbx_strand_id
1 'polypeptide(L)'
;MGRGTRRWTAAALSALTVAALAACGSNDGGTAISLYTPASETATFTAVAKRCNEALGGRFTIEQVSLPKGADDQRLQLARRITGNDHSLDIMAMDVVWTAEFAEAGWALPLSADPAGLAEADAVADTLPGPLETARWQGKLYAAPVTTNTQMLWYRPDLVAPPPPTWDQMVSEATRLHAEGKPSWIAVQAKQYEGLVVWFNTLLESAGGRVLSEDGKTVTLTDTPEHRAATVKALQIIKSVATAPGADPSITQTDEGTARLALEQGNAALEVNWPFVFASMLENSVKGGVGFLPLNDKPELAGAINDAGTFSPTDEQFQMAFDASREVFAFAPYPGVVPGQPARVTLGGLNLAVASTTRKPAEAFEAVRCIRSEANQRYTSIEGGLPAVRASLYDDPAFQKKYPQYAIIRDQLTTAAVRPATPNYQAMSTRISATLAPITKIDPERTADELAAEVQKAIDGKGLIP
;
A
#
# COMPACT_ATOMS: atom_id res chain seq x y z
N MET A 1 61.57 33.44 -59.47
CA MET A 1 62.68 34.10 -58.76
C MET A 1 62.17 34.33 -57.33
N GLY A 2 62.66 33.80 -56.28
CA GLY A 2 63.80 33.17 -55.76
C GLY A 2 63.41 32.63 -54.39
N ARG A 3 63.65 31.43 -54.14
CA ARG A 3 64.44 30.70 -53.13
C ARG A 3 64.78 31.48 -51.87
N GLY A 4 64.47 30.86 -50.69
CA GLY A 4 65.02 31.23 -49.39
C GLY A 4 64.58 30.28 -48.26
N THR A 5 65.33 29.20 -48.18
CA THR A 5 65.38 28.24 -47.05
C THR A 5 65.72 28.91 -45.74
N ARG A 6 65.16 28.48 -44.59
CA ARG A 6 66.04 28.09 -43.44
C ARG A 6 65.21 27.33 -42.37
N ARG A 7 65.77 26.20 -42.02
CA ARG A 7 65.54 25.27 -40.94
C ARG A 7 65.92 25.82 -39.56
N TRP A 8 65.58 25.07 -38.53
CA TRP A 8 65.98 25.04 -37.11
C TRP A 8 65.10 25.96 -36.26
N THR A 9 64.36 25.44 -35.26
CA THR A 9 64.77 24.66 -34.11
C THR A 9 63.55 23.95 -33.49
N ALA A 10 63.66 22.63 -33.45
CA ALA A 10 62.87 21.79 -32.55
C ALA A 10 63.67 21.73 -31.24
N ALA A 11 62.97 21.87 -30.14
CA ALA A 11 63.25 21.26 -28.83
C ALA A 11 62.88 22.23 -27.68
N ALA A 12 62.17 21.68 -26.74
CA ALA A 12 61.74 22.25 -25.46
C ALA A 12 60.30 22.71 -25.39
N LEU A 13 59.37 21.73 -25.32
CA LEU A 13 58.09 21.84 -24.57
C LEU A 13 57.46 20.43 -24.45
N SER A 14 58.17 19.53 -23.75
CA SER A 14 57.68 18.20 -23.38
C SER A 14 58.01 17.90 -21.93
N ALA A 15 57.46 18.66 -21.00
CA ALA A 15 57.58 18.36 -19.56
C ALA A 15 56.61 19.17 -18.71
N LEU A 16 55.27 19.21 -19.05
CA LEU A 16 54.27 19.84 -18.16
C LEU A 16 52.84 19.37 -18.44
N THR A 17 52.65 18.05 -18.68
CA THR A 17 51.28 17.46 -18.84
C THR A 17 51.13 16.09 -18.17
N VAL A 18 51.70 15.88 -17.00
CA VAL A 18 51.51 14.64 -16.20
C VAL A 18 51.14 14.93 -14.74
N ALA A 19 50.67 16.13 -14.41
CA ALA A 19 50.24 16.44 -13.05
C ALA A 19 48.80 16.88 -12.92
N ALA A 20 47.90 16.52 -13.88
CA ALA A 20 46.50 16.91 -13.84
C ALA A 20 45.50 15.71 -13.87
N LEU A 21 45.96 14.50 -13.55
CA LEU A 21 45.12 13.28 -13.48
C LEU A 21 45.06 12.64 -12.08
N ALA A 22 45.44 13.35 -11.05
CA ALA A 22 45.37 12.88 -9.66
C ALA A 22 44.41 13.72 -8.79
N ALA A 23 43.49 14.46 -9.39
CA ALA A 23 42.46 15.22 -8.68
C ALA A 23 41.05 14.76 -9.12
N CYS A 24 40.85 13.47 -9.42
CA CYS A 24 39.51 12.85 -9.28
C CYS A 24 39.39 12.53 -7.79
N GLY A 25 38.74 13.45 -7.09
CA GLY A 25 38.50 13.44 -5.68
C GLY A 25 38.07 12.08 -5.17
N SER A 26 38.59 11.71 -4.03
CA SER A 26 37.91 10.90 -3.06
C SER A 26 36.49 11.49 -2.89
N ASN A 27 35.54 10.97 -3.65
CA ASN A 27 34.17 11.00 -3.21
C ASN A 27 34.17 10.16 -1.92
N ASP A 28 34.22 10.82 -0.78
CA ASP A 28 33.72 10.28 0.48
C ASP A 28 32.21 10.12 0.40
N GLY A 29 31.74 9.49 -0.66
CA GLY A 29 30.39 9.00 -0.82
C GLY A 29 30.27 7.72 0.01
N GLY A 30 29.86 7.87 1.27
CA GLY A 30 29.53 6.74 2.13
C GLY A 30 28.62 5.76 1.39
N THR A 31 28.63 4.50 1.78
CA THR A 31 27.78 3.46 1.20
C THR A 31 26.30 3.92 1.24
N ALA A 32 25.66 4.03 0.07
CA ALA A 32 24.24 4.34 -0.02
C ALA A 32 23.44 3.05 -0.21
N ILE A 33 22.33 2.91 0.52
CA ILE A 33 21.35 1.81 0.45
C ILE A 33 20.09 2.36 -0.15
N SER A 34 19.63 1.81 -1.26
CA SER A 34 18.38 2.19 -1.89
C SER A 34 17.18 1.51 -1.23
N LEU A 35 16.15 2.29 -0.90
CA LEU A 35 14.88 1.85 -0.39
C LEU A 35 13.77 2.17 -1.40
N TYR A 36 13.30 1.17 -2.11
CA TYR A 36 12.23 1.31 -3.10
C TYR A 36 10.86 1.19 -2.42
N THR A 37 10.04 2.25 -2.49
CA THR A 37 8.71 2.30 -1.87
C THR A 37 7.65 2.83 -2.84
N PRO A 38 6.35 2.51 -2.62
CA PRO A 38 5.27 3.08 -3.42
C PRO A 38 5.31 4.61 -3.48
N ALA A 39 4.96 5.18 -4.65
CA ALA A 39 4.98 6.64 -4.84
C ALA A 39 4.05 7.39 -3.87
N SER A 40 2.93 6.77 -3.47
CA SER A 40 1.99 7.31 -2.48
C SER A 40 2.59 7.51 -1.09
N GLU A 41 3.67 6.78 -0.76
CA GLU A 41 4.27 6.74 0.56
C GLU A 41 5.67 7.39 0.59
N THR A 42 6.06 8.03 -0.53
CA THR A 42 7.39 8.66 -0.69
C THR A 42 7.73 9.62 0.44
N ALA A 43 6.82 10.53 0.80
CA ALA A 43 7.08 11.53 1.85
C ALA A 43 7.37 10.86 3.20
N THR A 44 6.56 9.88 3.58
CA THR A 44 6.69 9.13 4.82
C THR A 44 8.02 8.38 4.89
N PHE A 45 8.36 7.59 3.85
CA PHE A 45 9.59 6.81 3.85
C PHE A 45 10.85 7.66 3.63
N THR A 46 10.77 8.82 2.98
CA THR A 46 11.86 9.80 2.94
C THR A 46 12.17 10.33 4.34
N ALA A 47 11.14 10.67 5.12
CA ALA A 47 11.34 11.11 6.49
C ALA A 47 11.89 9.99 7.39
N VAL A 48 11.41 8.75 7.24
CA VAL A 48 11.94 7.58 7.95
C VAL A 48 13.41 7.33 7.59
N ALA A 49 13.77 7.39 6.30
CA ALA A 49 15.17 7.26 5.85
C ALA A 49 16.06 8.33 6.47
N LYS A 50 15.62 9.61 6.51
CA LYS A 50 16.35 10.69 7.18
C LYS A 50 16.57 10.40 8.66
N ARG A 51 15.55 9.97 9.39
CA ARG A 51 15.65 9.60 10.83
C ARG A 51 16.64 8.45 11.04
N CYS A 52 16.63 7.46 10.15
CA CYS A 52 17.60 6.36 10.18
C CYS A 52 19.01 6.86 9.88
N ASN A 53 19.21 7.75 8.90
CA ASN A 53 20.53 8.30 8.56
C ASN A 53 21.15 9.05 9.74
N GLU A 54 20.34 9.80 10.49
CA GLU A 54 20.76 10.46 11.73
C GLU A 54 21.17 9.42 12.80
N ALA A 55 20.38 8.36 13.00
CA ALA A 55 20.67 7.31 13.98
C ALA A 55 21.87 6.44 13.60
N LEU A 56 22.14 6.26 12.31
CA LEU A 56 23.27 5.47 11.79
C LEU A 56 24.62 6.19 11.87
N GLY A 57 24.62 7.51 12.13
CA GLY A 57 25.83 8.29 12.40
C GLY A 57 26.84 8.30 11.25
N GLY A 58 26.39 8.25 10.00
CA GLY A 58 27.24 8.34 8.81
C GLY A 58 27.95 7.04 8.39
N ARG A 59 27.63 5.89 9.01
CA ARG A 59 28.19 4.59 8.58
C ARG A 59 27.77 4.22 7.16
N PHE A 60 26.54 4.52 6.80
CA PHE A 60 25.97 4.47 5.47
C PHE A 60 24.71 5.35 5.43
N THR A 61 24.16 5.59 4.25
CA THR A 61 22.91 6.37 4.07
C THR A 61 21.83 5.50 3.44
N ILE A 62 20.58 5.79 3.78
CA ILE A 62 19.39 5.20 3.15
C ILE A 62 18.79 6.25 2.22
N GLU A 63 18.60 5.90 0.95
CA GLU A 63 18.01 6.76 -0.06
C GLU A 63 16.69 6.18 -0.53
N GLN A 64 15.60 6.92 -0.31
CA GLN A 64 14.29 6.52 -0.78
C GLN A 64 14.19 6.69 -2.30
N VAL A 65 13.66 5.68 -2.99
CA VAL A 65 13.42 5.66 -4.43
C VAL A 65 11.94 5.33 -4.68
N SER A 66 11.24 6.21 -5.40
CA SER A 66 9.81 6.01 -5.66
C SER A 66 9.57 4.96 -6.76
N LEU A 67 8.69 4.02 -6.46
CA LEU A 67 8.05 3.12 -7.41
C LEU A 67 6.83 3.80 -8.05
N PRO A 68 6.24 3.23 -9.09
CA PRO A 68 4.96 3.69 -9.64
C PRO A 68 3.83 3.72 -8.59
N LYS A 69 2.69 4.36 -8.93
CA LYS A 69 1.52 4.41 -8.05
C LYS A 69 0.77 3.07 -7.98
N GLY A 70 0.59 2.39 -9.10
CA GLY A 70 -0.15 1.13 -9.17
C GLY A 70 0.67 -0.06 -8.69
N ALA A 71 0.08 -0.95 -7.89
CA ALA A 71 0.76 -2.12 -7.34
C ALA A 71 1.33 -3.04 -8.43
N ASP A 72 0.58 -3.29 -9.51
CA ASP A 72 1.03 -4.13 -10.63
C ASP A 72 2.28 -3.57 -11.31
N ASP A 73 2.35 -2.23 -11.50
CA ASP A 73 3.51 -1.54 -12.08
C ASP A 73 4.71 -1.57 -11.12
N GLN A 74 4.48 -1.45 -9.81
CA GLN A 74 5.53 -1.56 -8.78
C GLN A 74 6.20 -2.93 -8.86
N ARG A 75 5.38 -4.00 -8.83
CA ARG A 75 5.89 -5.37 -8.95
C ARG A 75 6.68 -5.56 -10.24
N LEU A 76 6.12 -5.11 -11.36
CA LEU A 76 6.77 -5.24 -12.68
C LEU A 76 8.12 -4.53 -12.71
N GLN A 77 8.22 -3.34 -12.12
CA GLN A 77 9.48 -2.59 -12.04
C GLN A 77 10.51 -3.34 -11.20
N LEU A 78 10.14 -3.84 -10.01
CA LEU A 78 11.03 -4.61 -9.14
C LEU A 78 11.52 -5.89 -9.84
N ALA A 79 10.61 -6.66 -10.41
CA ALA A 79 10.93 -7.89 -11.13
C ALA A 79 11.89 -7.66 -12.31
N ARG A 80 11.68 -6.60 -13.12
CA ARG A 80 12.56 -6.23 -14.23
C ARG A 80 13.95 -5.84 -13.78
N ARG A 81 14.09 -5.10 -12.66
CA ARG A 81 15.38 -4.73 -12.10
C ARG A 81 16.17 -5.94 -11.64
N ILE A 82 15.54 -6.84 -10.89
CA ILE A 82 16.20 -8.05 -10.39
C ILE A 82 16.60 -8.99 -11.53
N THR A 83 15.70 -9.24 -12.47
CA THR A 83 16.01 -10.09 -13.64
C THR A 83 17.06 -9.47 -14.55
N GLY A 84 17.17 -8.13 -14.57
CA GLY A 84 18.24 -7.38 -15.22
C GLY A 84 19.56 -7.34 -14.43
N ASN A 85 19.64 -8.04 -13.28
CA ASN A 85 20.79 -8.07 -12.38
C ASN A 85 21.22 -6.68 -11.90
N ASP A 86 20.23 -5.84 -11.57
CA ASP A 86 20.45 -4.48 -11.09
C ASP A 86 20.96 -4.49 -9.63
N HIS A 87 22.24 -4.22 -9.46
CA HIS A 87 22.91 -4.16 -8.15
C HIS A 87 22.63 -2.88 -7.37
N SER A 88 21.92 -1.91 -7.95
CA SER A 88 21.51 -0.69 -7.23
C SER A 88 20.22 -0.87 -6.45
N LEU A 89 19.50 -1.99 -6.63
CA LEU A 89 18.32 -2.36 -5.88
C LEU A 89 18.74 -3.07 -4.60
N ASP A 90 18.59 -2.42 -3.44
CA ASP A 90 18.98 -3.00 -2.14
C ASP A 90 17.77 -3.47 -1.34
N ILE A 91 16.79 -2.59 -1.06
CA ILE A 91 15.60 -2.89 -0.27
C ILE A 91 14.34 -2.62 -1.08
N MET A 92 13.41 -3.57 -1.05
CA MET A 92 12.11 -3.51 -1.70
C MET A 92 11.01 -3.45 -0.65
N ALA A 93 10.19 -2.40 -0.64
CA ALA A 93 8.91 -2.42 0.05
C ALA A 93 7.88 -3.11 -0.86
N MET A 94 7.63 -4.38 -0.61
CA MET A 94 6.76 -5.25 -1.39
C MET A 94 5.35 -5.26 -0.81
N ASP A 95 4.31 -5.26 -1.66
CA ASP A 95 2.99 -5.67 -1.22
C ASP A 95 3.08 -7.07 -0.58
N VAL A 96 2.33 -7.29 0.49
CA VAL A 96 2.35 -8.55 1.27
C VAL A 96 2.12 -9.80 0.42
N VAL A 97 1.47 -9.70 -0.73
CA VAL A 97 1.15 -10.82 -1.62
C VAL A 97 2.31 -11.27 -2.51
N TRP A 98 3.39 -10.47 -2.63
CA TRP A 98 4.50 -10.83 -3.53
C TRP A 98 5.55 -11.69 -2.87
N THR A 99 5.50 -11.89 -1.55
CA THR A 99 6.52 -12.64 -0.81
C THR A 99 6.75 -14.04 -1.39
N ALA A 100 5.67 -14.79 -1.67
CA ALA A 100 5.77 -16.13 -2.21
C ALA A 100 6.46 -16.16 -3.60
N GLU A 101 6.09 -15.25 -4.49
CA GLU A 101 6.68 -15.16 -5.83
C GLU A 101 8.16 -14.77 -5.77
N PHE A 102 8.49 -13.72 -5.01
CA PHE A 102 9.86 -13.19 -4.94
C PHE A 102 10.80 -14.17 -4.23
N ALA A 103 10.30 -14.92 -3.25
CA ALA A 103 11.04 -16.00 -2.59
C ALA A 103 11.27 -17.19 -3.51
N GLU A 104 10.22 -17.68 -4.19
CA GLU A 104 10.32 -18.83 -5.11
C GLU A 104 11.24 -18.55 -6.30
N ALA A 105 11.18 -17.32 -6.84
CA ALA A 105 12.06 -16.89 -7.92
C ALA A 105 13.51 -16.61 -7.48
N GLY A 106 13.81 -16.66 -6.18
CA GLY A 106 15.14 -16.35 -5.63
C GLY A 106 15.48 -14.86 -5.74
N TRP A 107 14.47 -13.97 -5.80
CA TRP A 107 14.67 -12.52 -5.92
C TRP A 107 14.83 -11.81 -4.58
N ALA A 108 14.29 -12.37 -3.51
CA ALA A 108 14.46 -11.90 -2.14
C ALA A 108 15.41 -12.81 -1.36
N LEU A 109 16.31 -12.22 -0.58
CA LEU A 109 17.13 -12.99 0.36
C LEU A 109 16.27 -13.42 1.57
N PRO A 110 16.41 -14.67 2.07
CA PRO A 110 15.80 -15.03 3.34
C PRO A 110 16.41 -14.20 4.48
N LEU A 111 15.62 -13.89 5.52
CA LEU A 111 16.13 -13.10 6.65
C LEU A 111 17.28 -13.82 7.40
N SER A 112 17.34 -15.13 7.33
CA SER A 112 18.48 -15.94 7.85
C SER A 112 19.80 -15.67 7.11
N ALA A 113 19.78 -14.98 5.98
CA ALA A 113 20.98 -14.53 5.26
C ALA A 113 21.61 -13.24 5.83
N ASP A 114 21.00 -12.63 6.86
CA ASP A 114 21.58 -11.48 7.55
C ASP A 114 22.92 -11.86 8.18
N PRO A 115 24.05 -11.25 7.78
CA PRO A 115 25.36 -11.56 8.36
C PRO A 115 25.46 -11.30 9.87
N ALA A 116 24.61 -10.39 10.40
CA ALA A 116 24.53 -10.11 11.82
C ALA A 116 23.66 -11.12 12.59
N GLY A 117 22.85 -11.92 11.90
CA GLY A 117 21.95 -12.90 12.50
C GLY A 117 20.77 -12.30 13.28
N LEU A 118 20.43 -11.04 13.05
CA LEU A 118 19.45 -10.29 13.85
C LEU A 118 18.10 -10.11 13.13
N ALA A 119 18.04 -10.26 11.79
CA ALA A 119 16.87 -9.89 11.00
C ALA A 119 15.63 -10.73 11.31
N GLU A 120 15.76 -12.04 11.52
CA GLU A 120 14.61 -12.89 11.88
C GLU A 120 14.05 -12.57 13.26
N ALA A 121 14.93 -12.38 14.26
CA ALA A 121 14.52 -12.02 15.61
C ALA A 121 13.81 -10.64 15.63
N ASP A 122 14.35 -9.65 14.88
CA ASP A 122 13.71 -8.34 14.75
C ASP A 122 12.35 -8.43 14.04
N ALA A 123 12.26 -9.22 12.95
CA ALA A 123 11.02 -9.38 12.20
C ALA A 123 9.90 -10.01 13.02
N VAL A 124 10.23 -10.92 13.94
CA VAL A 124 9.25 -11.61 14.80
C VAL A 124 8.91 -10.77 16.04
N ALA A 125 9.89 -10.01 16.58
CA ALA A 125 9.72 -9.29 17.85
C ALA A 125 8.56 -8.29 17.75
N ASP A 126 7.56 -8.44 18.62
CA ASP A 126 6.42 -7.53 18.75
C ASP A 126 5.61 -7.33 17.45
N THR A 127 5.73 -8.25 16.49
CA THR A 127 5.01 -8.18 15.22
C THR A 127 3.68 -8.93 15.31
N LEU A 128 2.59 -8.29 14.88
CA LEU A 128 1.27 -8.90 14.80
C LEU A 128 1.30 -10.19 13.95
N PRO A 129 0.57 -11.25 14.34
CA PRO A 129 0.63 -12.55 13.66
C PRO A 129 0.27 -12.51 12.16
N GLY A 130 -0.81 -11.81 11.79
CA GLY A 130 -1.27 -11.70 10.41
C GLY A 130 -0.20 -11.12 9.47
N PRO A 131 0.35 -9.92 9.72
CA PRO A 131 1.47 -9.38 8.94
C PRO A 131 2.69 -10.30 8.90
N LEU A 132 3.06 -10.93 10.02
CA LEU A 132 4.21 -11.83 10.06
C LEU A 132 4.04 -13.03 9.13
N GLU A 133 2.83 -13.58 9.04
CA GLU A 133 2.55 -14.72 8.15
C GLU A 133 2.70 -14.34 6.67
N THR A 134 2.37 -13.11 6.28
CA THR A 134 2.56 -12.65 4.90
C THR A 134 4.02 -12.55 4.47
N ALA A 135 4.95 -12.53 5.42
CA ALA A 135 6.39 -12.48 5.16
C ALA A 135 7.05 -13.85 5.01
N ARG A 136 6.24 -14.94 5.14
CA ARG A 136 6.70 -16.32 5.09
C ARG A 136 6.47 -16.97 3.72
N TRP A 137 7.41 -17.80 3.34
CA TRP A 137 7.25 -18.75 2.24
C TRP A 137 7.93 -20.06 2.60
N GLN A 138 7.22 -21.17 2.47
CA GLN A 138 7.73 -22.52 2.81
C GLN A 138 8.42 -22.58 4.18
N GLY A 139 7.81 -21.94 5.19
CA GLY A 139 8.29 -21.93 6.57
C GLY A 139 9.44 -20.99 6.89
N LYS A 140 10.00 -20.27 5.89
CA LYS A 140 11.09 -19.30 6.08
C LYS A 140 10.58 -17.87 5.94
N LEU A 141 11.21 -16.93 6.64
CA LEU A 141 10.96 -15.49 6.48
C LEU A 141 11.86 -14.95 5.35
N TYR A 142 11.24 -14.31 4.36
CA TYR A 142 11.92 -13.65 3.25
C TYR A 142 11.79 -12.13 3.27
N ALA A 143 10.98 -11.62 4.18
CA ALA A 143 10.81 -10.19 4.37
C ALA A 143 10.49 -9.88 5.83
N ALA A 144 10.61 -8.62 6.21
CA ALA A 144 10.23 -8.10 7.51
C ALA A 144 9.02 -7.17 7.34
N PRO A 145 7.85 -7.46 7.95
CA PRO A 145 6.69 -6.58 7.86
C PRO A 145 7.00 -5.17 8.37
N VAL A 146 6.61 -4.12 7.64
CA VAL A 146 6.84 -2.72 8.02
C VAL A 146 5.55 -1.96 8.22
N THR A 147 4.52 -2.23 7.43
CA THR A 147 3.16 -1.75 7.65
C THR A 147 2.18 -2.90 7.52
N THR A 148 1.03 -2.79 8.17
CA THR A 148 -0.12 -3.65 7.91
C THR A 148 -1.30 -2.79 7.47
N ASN A 149 -2.36 -3.39 6.97
CA ASN A 149 -3.48 -2.58 6.49
C ASN A 149 -4.78 -3.39 6.47
N THR A 150 -5.89 -2.75 6.84
CA THR A 150 -7.25 -3.20 6.56
C THR A 150 -8.07 -2.01 6.10
N GLN A 151 -8.88 -2.20 5.07
CA GLN A 151 -9.83 -1.16 4.66
C GLN A 151 -10.92 -0.99 5.72
N MET A 152 -11.53 0.19 5.74
CA MET A 152 -12.63 0.53 6.64
C MET A 152 -13.62 1.47 5.94
N LEU A 153 -14.76 1.69 6.54
CA LEU A 153 -15.75 2.64 6.06
C LEU A 153 -15.39 4.05 6.52
N TRP A 154 -15.26 4.98 5.59
CA TRP A 154 -15.22 6.43 5.76
C TRP A 154 -16.54 7.01 5.32
N TYR A 155 -17.12 7.93 6.08
CA TYR A 155 -18.45 8.41 5.76
C TYR A 155 -18.71 9.84 6.26
N ARG A 156 -19.76 10.42 5.73
CA ARG A 156 -20.30 11.73 6.07
C ARG A 156 -21.43 11.58 7.10
N PRO A 157 -21.16 11.72 8.41
CA PRO A 157 -22.21 11.54 9.44
C PRO A 157 -23.32 12.58 9.36
N ASP A 158 -23.06 13.75 8.80
CA ASP A 158 -24.08 14.76 8.49
C ASP A 158 -25.07 14.37 7.39
N LEU A 159 -24.75 13.33 6.61
CA LEU A 159 -25.59 12.76 5.54
C LEU A 159 -26.12 11.38 5.89
N VAL A 160 -25.33 10.57 6.59
CA VAL A 160 -25.63 9.16 6.91
C VAL A 160 -25.28 8.90 8.37
N ALA A 161 -26.28 8.74 9.21
CA ALA A 161 -26.13 8.39 10.64
C ALA A 161 -27.29 7.50 11.09
N PRO A 162 -27.04 6.32 11.69
CA PRO A 162 -25.73 5.70 11.96
C PRO A 162 -25.05 5.20 10.68
N PRO A 163 -23.72 4.85 10.72
CA PRO A 163 -23.04 4.28 9.59
C PRO A 163 -23.68 2.94 9.20
N PRO A 164 -23.85 2.65 7.87
CA PRO A 164 -24.47 1.41 7.41
C PRO A 164 -23.57 0.21 7.72
N PRO A 165 -24.06 -0.78 8.49
CA PRO A 165 -23.27 -1.94 8.90
C PRO A 165 -23.09 -2.99 7.80
N THR A 166 -23.81 -2.88 6.68
CA THR A 166 -23.72 -3.84 5.56
C THR A 166 -23.70 -3.14 4.20
N TRP A 167 -23.19 -3.84 3.19
CA TRP A 167 -23.19 -3.35 1.81
C TRP A 167 -24.59 -3.09 1.27
N ASP A 168 -25.56 -3.95 1.58
CA ASP A 168 -26.94 -3.76 1.13
C ASP A 168 -27.53 -2.45 1.71
N GLN A 169 -27.20 -2.12 2.97
CA GLN A 169 -27.60 -0.86 3.59
C GLN A 169 -26.83 0.34 3.01
N MET A 170 -25.53 0.19 2.70
CA MET A 170 -24.77 1.24 2.01
C MET A 170 -25.41 1.63 0.68
N VAL A 171 -25.79 0.65 -0.14
CA VAL A 171 -26.46 0.89 -1.43
C VAL A 171 -27.82 1.54 -1.22
N SER A 172 -28.56 1.13 -0.18
CA SER A 172 -29.86 1.74 0.17
C SER A 172 -29.72 3.21 0.57
N GLU A 173 -28.71 3.55 1.41
CA GLU A 173 -28.43 4.91 1.82
C GLU A 173 -27.97 5.79 0.64
N ALA A 174 -27.08 5.27 -0.21
CA ALA A 174 -26.67 5.96 -1.42
C ALA A 174 -27.86 6.29 -2.34
N THR A 175 -28.76 5.32 -2.52
CA THR A 175 -30.00 5.50 -3.32
C THR A 175 -30.92 6.55 -2.71
N ARG A 176 -31.09 6.57 -1.38
CA ARG A 176 -31.85 7.61 -0.66
C ARG A 176 -31.24 8.99 -0.86
N LEU A 177 -29.95 9.13 -0.65
CA LEU A 177 -29.23 10.39 -0.83
C LEU A 177 -29.34 10.91 -2.26
N HIS A 178 -29.23 10.04 -3.26
CA HIS A 178 -29.45 10.41 -4.66
C HIS A 178 -30.84 10.97 -4.90
N ALA A 179 -31.88 10.32 -4.38
CA ALA A 179 -33.25 10.78 -4.50
C ALA A 179 -33.49 12.15 -3.82
N GLU A 180 -32.70 12.49 -2.80
CA GLU A 180 -32.72 13.77 -2.11
C GLU A 180 -31.83 14.85 -2.77
N GLY A 181 -31.14 14.52 -3.87
CA GLY A 181 -30.21 15.43 -4.56
C GLY A 181 -28.93 15.74 -3.75
N LYS A 182 -28.55 14.83 -2.84
CA LYS A 182 -27.35 14.93 -1.99
C LYS A 182 -26.17 14.13 -2.56
N PRO A 183 -24.93 14.36 -2.10
CA PRO A 183 -23.81 13.48 -2.38
C PRO A 183 -24.18 12.03 -2.11
N SER A 184 -24.01 11.15 -3.10
CA SER A 184 -24.56 9.79 -3.02
C SER A 184 -23.58 8.68 -3.46
N TRP A 185 -22.37 9.06 -3.91
CA TRP A 185 -21.44 8.05 -4.38
C TRP A 185 -20.95 7.16 -3.24
N ILE A 186 -20.77 5.87 -3.57
CA ILE A 186 -19.98 4.94 -2.78
C ILE A 186 -18.62 4.84 -3.47
N ALA A 187 -17.62 5.48 -2.90
CA ALA A 187 -16.27 5.47 -3.45
C ALA A 187 -15.54 4.17 -3.07
N VAL A 188 -15.05 3.46 -4.07
CA VAL A 188 -14.35 2.16 -3.96
C VAL A 188 -13.22 2.08 -4.98
N GLN A 189 -12.38 1.04 -4.90
CA GLN A 189 -11.34 0.75 -5.87
C GLN A 189 -11.89 -0.24 -6.92
N ALA A 190 -12.27 0.26 -8.09
CA ALA A 190 -13.00 -0.54 -9.10
C ALA A 190 -12.38 -0.51 -10.51
N LYS A 191 -11.25 0.15 -10.69
CA LYS A 191 -10.42 0.05 -11.90
C LYS A 191 -9.87 -1.38 -12.04
N GLN A 192 -9.51 -1.79 -13.25
CA GLN A 192 -8.87 -3.09 -13.52
C GLN A 192 -7.43 -3.09 -12.99
N TYR A 193 -7.21 -3.52 -11.76
CA TYR A 193 -5.91 -3.66 -11.09
C TYR A 193 -6.09 -4.40 -9.76
N GLU A 194 -5.02 -4.56 -8.98
CA GLU A 194 -5.01 -5.26 -7.68
C GLU A 194 -6.06 -4.74 -6.69
N GLY A 195 -6.35 -3.43 -6.64
CA GLY A 195 -7.37 -2.90 -5.71
C GLY A 195 -8.77 -3.46 -5.93
N LEU A 196 -9.15 -3.79 -7.17
CA LEU A 196 -10.40 -4.49 -7.46
C LEU A 196 -10.38 -5.93 -6.94
N VAL A 197 -9.23 -6.59 -7.00
CA VAL A 197 -9.04 -7.95 -6.43
C VAL A 197 -9.15 -7.92 -4.91
N VAL A 198 -8.59 -6.92 -4.25
CA VAL A 198 -8.71 -6.69 -2.80
C VAL A 198 -10.18 -6.56 -2.41
N TRP A 199 -10.95 -5.72 -3.12
CA TRP A 199 -12.36 -5.54 -2.84
C TRP A 199 -13.15 -6.84 -3.03
N PHE A 200 -12.96 -7.52 -4.17
CA PHE A 200 -13.59 -8.82 -4.43
C PHE A 200 -13.23 -9.86 -3.36
N ASN A 201 -11.94 -9.98 -2.99
CA ASN A 201 -11.48 -10.93 -1.98
C ASN A 201 -12.13 -10.66 -0.60
N THR A 202 -12.24 -9.39 -0.19
CA THR A 202 -12.92 -9.03 1.07
C THR A 202 -14.39 -9.46 1.05
N LEU A 203 -15.10 -9.21 -0.05
CA LEU A 203 -16.51 -9.60 -0.18
C LEU A 203 -16.68 -11.11 -0.19
N LEU A 204 -15.83 -11.81 -0.93
CA LEU A 204 -15.82 -13.27 -1.04
C LEU A 204 -15.57 -13.94 0.32
N GLU A 205 -14.50 -13.55 1.01
CA GLU A 205 -14.16 -14.09 2.33
C GLU A 205 -15.22 -13.75 3.39
N SER A 206 -15.81 -12.56 3.32
CA SER A 206 -16.92 -12.16 4.19
C SER A 206 -18.23 -12.90 3.90
N ALA A 207 -18.37 -13.46 2.70
CA ALA A 207 -19.49 -14.34 2.32
C ALA A 207 -19.22 -15.82 2.66
N GLY A 208 -18.04 -16.16 3.19
CA GLY A 208 -17.62 -17.52 3.54
C GLY A 208 -16.94 -18.30 2.42
N GLY A 209 -16.60 -17.65 1.29
CA GLY A 209 -15.81 -18.23 0.21
C GLY A 209 -14.32 -17.89 0.32
N ARG A 210 -13.52 -18.44 -0.60
CA ARG A 210 -12.13 -18.08 -0.83
C ARG A 210 -11.71 -18.39 -2.26
N VAL A 211 -10.63 -17.77 -2.72
CA VAL A 211 -10.19 -17.97 -4.11
C VAL A 211 -9.52 -19.33 -4.30
N LEU A 212 -8.60 -19.70 -3.38
CA LEU A 212 -7.88 -20.98 -3.38
C LEU A 212 -8.05 -21.69 -2.03
N SER A 213 -7.85 -23.01 -2.05
CA SER A 213 -7.66 -23.83 -0.84
C SER A 213 -6.49 -23.32 0.00
N GLU A 214 -6.40 -23.72 1.27
CA GLU A 214 -5.34 -23.29 2.19
C GLU A 214 -3.93 -23.61 1.71
N ASP A 215 -3.77 -24.69 0.98
CA ASP A 215 -2.49 -25.10 0.38
C ASP A 215 -2.17 -24.35 -0.93
N GLY A 216 -3.03 -23.43 -1.37
CA GLY A 216 -2.84 -22.60 -2.56
C GLY A 216 -2.94 -23.33 -3.90
N LYS A 217 -3.47 -24.58 -3.94
CA LYS A 217 -3.40 -25.45 -5.12
C LYS A 217 -4.71 -25.65 -5.85
N THR A 218 -5.84 -25.53 -5.15
CA THR A 218 -7.16 -25.81 -5.70
C THR A 218 -8.00 -24.54 -5.75
N VAL A 219 -8.64 -24.29 -6.89
CA VAL A 219 -9.60 -23.18 -7.03
C VAL A 219 -10.89 -23.55 -6.31
N THR A 220 -11.35 -22.68 -5.40
CA THR A 220 -12.52 -22.93 -4.55
C THR A 220 -13.68 -21.97 -4.79
N LEU A 221 -13.63 -21.20 -5.87
CA LEU A 221 -14.67 -20.20 -6.18
C LEU A 221 -16.06 -20.82 -6.46
N THR A 222 -16.09 -22.03 -7.03
CA THR A 222 -17.35 -22.70 -7.45
C THR A 222 -17.32 -24.21 -7.27
N ASP A 223 -16.37 -24.74 -6.49
CA ASP A 223 -16.15 -26.18 -6.29
C ASP A 223 -17.24 -26.82 -5.43
N THR A 224 -17.94 -26.05 -4.60
CA THR A 224 -19.12 -26.46 -3.84
C THR A 224 -20.29 -25.47 -4.06
N PRO A 225 -21.54 -25.88 -3.80
CA PRO A 225 -22.69 -24.96 -3.85
C PRO A 225 -22.54 -23.75 -2.93
N GLU A 226 -21.94 -23.93 -1.73
CA GLU A 226 -21.71 -22.89 -0.74
C GLU A 226 -20.69 -21.87 -1.23
N HIS A 227 -19.54 -22.35 -1.77
CA HIS A 227 -18.50 -21.47 -2.33
C HIS A 227 -19.01 -20.72 -3.55
N ARG A 228 -19.80 -21.39 -4.42
CA ARG A 228 -20.44 -20.72 -5.55
C ARG A 228 -21.40 -19.62 -5.09
N ALA A 229 -22.22 -19.88 -4.07
CA ALA A 229 -23.14 -18.90 -3.51
C ALA A 229 -22.39 -17.69 -2.91
N ALA A 230 -21.27 -17.91 -2.22
CA ALA A 230 -20.40 -16.86 -1.69
C ALA A 230 -19.80 -15.99 -2.83
N THR A 231 -19.32 -16.63 -3.90
CA THR A 231 -18.78 -15.93 -5.08
C THR A 231 -19.86 -15.10 -5.77
N VAL A 232 -21.03 -15.67 -6.00
CA VAL A 232 -22.17 -14.95 -6.59
C VAL A 232 -22.61 -13.77 -5.72
N LYS A 233 -22.67 -13.93 -4.37
CA LYS A 233 -23.01 -12.82 -3.45
C LYS A 233 -22.00 -11.69 -3.53
N ALA A 234 -20.70 -11.97 -3.57
CA ALA A 234 -19.68 -10.96 -3.75
C ALA A 234 -19.86 -10.18 -5.06
N LEU A 235 -20.11 -10.88 -6.16
CA LEU A 235 -20.37 -10.28 -7.48
C LEU A 235 -21.64 -9.45 -7.54
N GLN A 236 -22.70 -9.89 -6.84
CA GLN A 236 -23.97 -9.14 -6.70
C GLN A 236 -23.73 -7.80 -6.01
N ILE A 237 -22.92 -7.76 -4.93
CA ILE A 237 -22.59 -6.52 -4.23
C ILE A 237 -21.82 -5.58 -5.16
N ILE A 238 -20.76 -6.05 -5.83
CA ILE A 238 -19.96 -5.24 -6.77
C ILE A 238 -20.88 -4.63 -7.84
N LYS A 239 -21.76 -5.45 -8.44
CA LYS A 239 -22.72 -4.97 -9.45
C LYS A 239 -23.69 -3.94 -8.86
N SER A 240 -24.22 -4.19 -7.66
CA SER A 240 -25.19 -3.28 -7.02
C SER A 240 -24.58 -1.92 -6.78
N VAL A 241 -23.33 -1.83 -6.30
CA VAL A 241 -22.62 -0.56 -6.12
C VAL A 241 -22.41 0.16 -7.46
N ALA A 242 -22.04 -0.60 -8.51
CA ALA A 242 -21.75 -0.02 -9.83
C ALA A 242 -22.98 0.47 -10.59
N THR A 243 -24.16 -0.07 -10.27
CA THR A 243 -25.41 0.17 -11.03
C THR A 243 -26.52 0.80 -10.20
N ALA A 244 -26.27 1.15 -8.94
CA ALA A 244 -27.24 1.86 -8.10
C ALA A 244 -27.62 3.21 -8.72
N PRO A 245 -28.85 3.69 -8.51
CA PRO A 245 -29.21 5.06 -8.84
C PRO A 245 -28.25 6.05 -8.19
N GLY A 246 -27.64 6.95 -8.99
CA GLY A 246 -26.66 7.91 -8.50
C GLY A 246 -25.26 7.35 -8.20
N ALA A 247 -24.94 6.16 -8.71
CA ALA A 247 -23.56 5.63 -8.66
C ALA A 247 -22.58 6.56 -9.37
N ASP A 248 -21.31 6.53 -8.93
CA ASP A 248 -20.24 7.31 -9.58
C ASP A 248 -20.12 6.90 -11.07
N PRO A 249 -20.32 7.82 -12.02
CA PRO A 249 -20.21 7.51 -13.45
C PRO A 249 -18.78 7.13 -13.87
N SER A 250 -17.78 7.47 -13.06
CA SER A 250 -16.37 7.15 -13.29
C SER A 250 -15.88 5.92 -12.51
N ILE A 251 -16.77 5.20 -11.84
CA ILE A 251 -16.42 4.11 -10.90
C ILE A 251 -15.45 3.08 -11.48
N THR A 252 -15.53 2.77 -12.78
CA THR A 252 -14.63 1.81 -13.45
C THR A 252 -13.20 2.30 -13.64
N GLN A 253 -12.89 3.54 -13.22
CA GLN A 253 -11.58 4.16 -13.29
C GLN A 253 -11.01 4.51 -11.90
N THR A 254 -11.75 4.14 -10.83
CA THR A 254 -11.37 4.53 -9.46
C THR A 254 -10.29 3.62 -8.88
N ASP A 255 -9.28 4.25 -8.32
CA ASP A 255 -8.24 3.67 -7.47
C ASP A 255 -8.31 4.31 -6.07
N GLU A 256 -7.37 3.98 -5.18
CA GLU A 256 -7.32 4.51 -3.81
C GLU A 256 -7.33 6.05 -3.78
N GLY A 257 -6.54 6.67 -4.66
CA GLY A 257 -6.40 8.11 -4.72
C GLY A 257 -7.65 8.82 -5.23
N THR A 258 -8.28 8.29 -6.28
CA THR A 258 -9.49 8.87 -6.87
C THR A 258 -10.73 8.61 -6.01
N ALA A 259 -10.81 7.47 -5.32
CA ALA A 259 -11.86 7.20 -4.33
C ALA A 259 -11.79 8.22 -3.17
N ARG A 260 -10.59 8.42 -2.59
CA ARG A 260 -10.37 9.46 -1.58
C ARG A 260 -10.77 10.85 -2.06
N LEU A 261 -10.37 11.22 -3.28
CA LEU A 261 -10.73 12.53 -3.85
C LEU A 261 -12.24 12.69 -4.02
N ALA A 262 -12.98 11.63 -4.37
CA ALA A 262 -14.44 11.70 -4.50
C ALA A 262 -15.11 12.06 -3.16
N LEU A 263 -14.60 11.55 -2.03
CA LEU A 263 -15.07 11.94 -0.70
C LEU A 263 -14.65 13.37 -0.35
N GLU A 264 -13.39 13.74 -0.50
CA GLU A 264 -12.85 15.06 -0.18
C GLU A 264 -13.53 16.19 -1.00
N GLN A 265 -13.89 15.90 -2.24
CA GLN A 265 -14.63 16.85 -3.11
C GLN A 265 -16.14 16.94 -2.77
N GLY A 266 -16.62 16.10 -1.85
CA GLY A 266 -18.02 16.08 -1.45
C GLY A 266 -18.97 15.43 -2.46
N ASN A 267 -18.47 14.60 -3.39
CA ASN A 267 -19.30 13.82 -4.33
C ASN A 267 -19.74 12.49 -3.70
N ALA A 268 -18.85 11.85 -2.91
CA ALA A 268 -19.18 10.65 -2.18
C ALA A 268 -19.65 10.98 -0.74
N ALA A 269 -20.65 10.23 -0.26
CA ALA A 269 -21.08 10.21 1.13
C ALA A 269 -20.44 9.05 1.90
N LEU A 270 -20.03 8.02 1.19
CA LEU A 270 -19.50 6.75 1.70
C LEU A 270 -18.27 6.37 0.89
N GLU A 271 -17.23 5.92 1.57
CA GLU A 271 -15.99 5.43 0.93
C GLU A 271 -15.49 4.20 1.68
N VAL A 272 -15.07 3.18 0.95
CA VAL A 272 -14.28 2.07 1.50
C VAL A 272 -12.85 2.21 1.01
N ASN A 273 -11.93 2.42 1.94
CA ASN A 273 -10.53 2.65 1.62
C ASN A 273 -9.62 2.40 2.83
N TRP A 274 -8.32 2.48 2.61
CA TRP A 274 -7.27 2.25 3.60
C TRP A 274 -7.16 3.39 4.62
N PRO A 275 -6.54 3.18 5.79
CA PRO A 275 -6.43 4.14 6.88
C PRO A 275 -5.75 5.47 6.55
N PHE A 276 -4.93 5.55 5.49
CA PHE A 276 -4.29 6.81 5.06
C PHE A 276 -5.29 7.95 4.76
N VAL A 277 -6.54 7.59 4.45
CA VAL A 277 -7.63 8.56 4.18
C VAL A 277 -7.81 9.53 5.35
N PHE A 278 -7.63 9.06 6.60
CA PHE A 278 -7.77 9.93 7.77
C PHE A 278 -6.73 11.07 7.79
N ALA A 279 -5.45 10.73 7.68
CA ALA A 279 -4.37 11.72 7.66
C ALA A 279 -4.51 12.66 6.46
N SER A 280 -4.83 12.10 5.29
CA SER A 280 -5.04 12.86 4.05
C SER A 280 -6.22 13.84 4.16
N MET A 281 -7.35 13.43 4.73
CA MET A 281 -8.52 14.29 4.93
C MET A 281 -8.17 15.50 5.79
N LEU A 282 -7.51 15.30 6.93
CA LEU A 282 -7.10 16.40 7.81
C LEU A 282 -6.09 17.33 7.11
N GLU A 283 -5.08 16.77 6.46
CA GLU A 283 -4.06 17.53 5.74
C GLU A 283 -4.69 18.40 4.65
N ASN A 284 -5.52 17.81 3.80
CA ASN A 284 -6.16 18.53 2.69
C ASN A 284 -7.19 19.56 3.18
N SER A 285 -7.84 19.31 4.31
CA SER A 285 -8.75 20.25 4.95
C SER A 285 -8.00 21.49 5.46
N VAL A 286 -6.86 21.30 6.12
CA VAL A 286 -6.00 22.41 6.58
C VAL A 286 -5.42 23.19 5.41
N LYS A 287 -5.17 22.55 4.26
CA LYS A 287 -4.74 23.18 3.01
C LYS A 287 -5.88 23.87 2.25
N GLY A 288 -7.15 23.76 2.70
CA GLY A 288 -8.32 24.35 2.06
C GLY A 288 -8.86 23.56 0.87
N GLY A 289 -8.47 22.29 0.71
CA GLY A 289 -8.91 21.42 -0.37
C GLY A 289 -10.24 20.69 -0.13
N VAL A 290 -10.83 20.79 1.08
CA VAL A 290 -12.06 20.08 1.47
C VAL A 290 -13.14 21.08 1.87
N GLY A 291 -14.05 21.38 0.95
CA GLY A 291 -15.02 22.45 1.12
C GLY A 291 -16.05 22.26 2.25
N PHE A 292 -16.37 21.02 2.61
CA PHE A 292 -17.29 20.71 3.71
C PHE A 292 -16.60 20.62 5.08
N LEU A 293 -15.27 20.65 5.13
CA LEU A 293 -14.45 20.66 6.34
C LEU A 293 -13.38 21.77 6.23
N PRO A 294 -13.74 23.06 6.38
CA PRO A 294 -12.84 24.18 6.15
C PRO A 294 -11.92 24.42 7.35
N LEU A 295 -10.93 23.54 7.55
CA LEU A 295 -9.94 23.68 8.65
C LEU A 295 -8.92 24.80 8.38
N ASN A 296 -8.72 25.21 7.14
CA ASN A 296 -7.87 26.35 6.76
C ASN A 296 -8.37 27.71 7.32
N ASP A 297 -9.64 27.80 7.70
CA ASP A 297 -10.23 29.01 8.29
C ASP A 297 -9.96 29.12 9.81
N LYS A 298 -9.29 28.12 10.40
CA LYS A 298 -8.98 28.06 11.83
C LYS A 298 -7.56 28.60 12.10
N PRO A 299 -7.41 29.80 12.74
CA PRO A 299 -6.09 30.38 13.01
C PRO A 299 -5.20 29.49 13.87
N GLU A 300 -5.79 28.68 14.74
CA GLU A 300 -5.10 27.78 15.64
C GLU A 300 -4.35 26.67 14.92
N LEU A 301 -4.77 26.33 13.70
CA LEU A 301 -4.10 25.35 12.83
C LEU A 301 -3.00 25.98 11.96
N ALA A 302 -2.75 27.28 12.11
CA ALA A 302 -1.63 27.93 11.44
C ALA A 302 -0.31 27.23 11.82
N GLY A 303 0.50 26.87 10.80
CA GLY A 303 1.77 26.14 11.00
C GLY A 303 1.60 24.65 11.26
N ALA A 304 0.39 24.07 11.22
CA ALA A 304 0.20 22.61 11.28
C ALA A 304 0.67 21.87 10.00
N ILE A 305 0.93 22.61 8.93
CA ILE A 305 1.61 22.07 7.74
C ILE A 305 3.08 22.45 7.84
N ASN A 306 3.97 21.48 7.85
CA ASN A 306 5.42 21.70 7.90
C ASN A 306 6.00 22.15 6.55
N ASP A 307 7.30 22.47 6.51
CA ASP A 307 7.99 22.92 5.29
C ASP A 307 7.98 21.89 4.15
N ALA A 308 7.80 20.61 4.48
CA ALA A 308 7.65 19.55 3.49
C ALA A 308 6.21 19.43 2.93
N GLY A 309 5.29 20.28 3.41
CA GLY A 309 3.89 20.27 3.01
C GLY A 309 3.07 19.15 3.64
N THR A 310 3.54 18.56 4.73
CA THR A 310 2.87 17.46 5.45
C THR A 310 2.19 17.99 6.71
N PHE A 311 1.01 17.44 7.03
CA PHE A 311 0.31 17.74 8.28
C PHE A 311 1.07 17.16 9.47
N SER A 312 1.69 18.02 10.27
CA SER A 312 2.50 17.69 11.44
C SER A 312 2.10 18.57 12.63
N PRO A 313 0.90 18.33 13.18
CA PRO A 313 0.29 19.18 14.22
C PRO A 313 0.88 18.94 15.60
N THR A 314 0.80 19.96 16.48
CA THR A 314 0.88 19.73 17.92
C THR A 314 -0.29 18.86 18.42
N ASP A 315 -0.24 18.40 19.68
CA ASP A 315 -1.32 17.60 20.27
C ASP A 315 -2.65 18.37 20.30
N GLU A 316 -2.59 19.66 20.63
CA GLU A 316 -3.75 20.55 20.67
C GLU A 316 -4.32 20.80 19.28
N GLN A 317 -3.46 21.03 18.28
CA GLN A 317 -3.86 21.20 16.89
C GLN A 317 -4.51 19.92 16.32
N PHE A 318 -3.93 18.77 16.62
CA PHE A 318 -4.51 17.49 16.20
C PHE A 318 -5.89 17.28 16.81
N GLN A 319 -6.03 17.48 18.13
CA GLN A 319 -7.31 17.32 18.81
C GLN A 319 -8.38 18.27 18.24
N MET A 320 -8.01 19.52 18.01
CA MET A 320 -8.91 20.51 17.39
C MET A 320 -9.36 20.09 15.98
N ALA A 321 -8.43 19.67 15.13
CA ALA A 321 -8.76 19.21 13.79
C ALA A 321 -9.65 17.97 13.82
N PHE A 322 -9.36 17.02 14.71
CA PHE A 322 -10.13 15.81 14.89
C PHE A 322 -11.55 16.10 15.38
N ASP A 323 -11.70 16.92 16.43
CA ASP A 323 -13.02 17.27 16.98
C ASP A 323 -13.87 18.02 15.96
N ALA A 324 -13.27 18.94 15.20
CA ALA A 324 -13.96 19.63 14.12
C ALA A 324 -14.39 18.70 12.98
N SER A 325 -13.63 17.64 12.70
CA SER A 325 -13.95 16.70 11.61
C SER A 325 -15.13 15.79 11.93
N ARG A 326 -15.32 15.40 13.20
CA ARG A 326 -16.22 14.30 13.61
C ARG A 326 -17.69 14.46 13.22
N GLU A 327 -18.16 15.67 13.00
CA GLU A 327 -19.55 15.93 12.59
C GLU A 327 -19.80 15.73 11.11
N VAL A 328 -18.73 15.80 10.29
CA VAL A 328 -18.83 15.76 8.83
C VAL A 328 -17.91 14.72 8.18
N PHE A 329 -17.03 14.11 8.94
CA PHE A 329 -16.14 13.04 8.51
C PHE A 329 -15.87 12.08 9.66
N ALA A 330 -16.21 10.84 9.47
CA ALA A 330 -16.05 9.78 10.47
C ALA A 330 -15.69 8.45 9.82
N PHE A 331 -15.38 7.46 10.66
CA PHE A 331 -15.00 6.13 10.23
C PHE A 331 -15.74 5.05 11.04
N ALA A 332 -15.90 3.90 10.43
CA ALA A 332 -16.57 2.74 11.02
C ALA A 332 -15.90 1.45 10.53
N PRO A 333 -16.15 0.30 11.15
CA PRO A 333 -15.74 -0.99 10.63
C PRO A 333 -16.18 -1.19 9.17
N TYR A 334 -15.42 -1.97 8.42
CA TYR A 334 -15.77 -2.36 7.05
C TYR A 334 -17.18 -2.98 7.02
N PRO A 335 -18.05 -2.61 6.08
CA PRO A 335 -19.42 -3.12 6.01
C PRO A 335 -19.48 -4.63 5.78
N GLY A 336 -20.30 -5.32 6.55
CA GLY A 336 -20.48 -6.76 6.43
C GLY A 336 -21.20 -7.17 5.14
N VAL A 337 -20.97 -8.40 4.72
CA VAL A 337 -21.69 -9.06 3.62
C VAL A 337 -22.91 -9.83 4.14
N VAL A 338 -22.77 -10.43 5.31
CA VAL A 338 -23.82 -11.18 5.99
C VAL A 338 -24.32 -10.37 7.19
N PRO A 339 -25.61 -10.08 7.30
CA PRO A 339 -26.16 -9.33 8.43
C PRO A 339 -25.76 -9.93 9.78
N GLY A 340 -25.27 -9.09 10.69
CA GLY A 340 -24.87 -9.49 12.04
C GLY A 340 -23.49 -10.17 12.12
N GLN A 341 -22.78 -10.31 11.01
CA GLN A 341 -21.42 -10.84 10.99
C GLN A 341 -20.42 -9.73 10.59
N PRO A 342 -19.27 -9.61 11.29
CA PRO A 342 -18.22 -8.69 10.88
C PRO A 342 -17.63 -9.13 9.53
N ALA A 343 -17.12 -8.16 8.76
CA ALA A 343 -16.43 -8.46 7.53
C ALA A 343 -15.07 -9.14 7.82
N ARG A 344 -14.67 -10.06 6.96
CA ARG A 344 -13.31 -10.60 6.88
C ARG A 344 -12.53 -9.75 5.88
N VAL A 345 -11.94 -8.66 6.38
CA VAL A 345 -11.30 -7.66 5.53
C VAL A 345 -9.97 -8.19 5.01
N THR A 346 -9.68 -7.96 3.74
CA THR A 346 -8.39 -8.34 3.16
C THR A 346 -7.25 -7.64 3.89
N LEU A 347 -6.27 -8.43 4.35
CA LEU A 347 -5.04 -7.94 4.94
C LEU A 347 -4.15 -7.37 3.83
N GLY A 348 -3.79 -6.13 3.97
CA GLY A 348 -2.79 -5.43 3.17
C GLY A 348 -1.58 -5.01 3.98
N GLY A 349 -0.70 -4.24 3.36
CA GLY A 349 0.51 -3.72 3.97
C GLY A 349 1.74 -3.95 3.14
N LEU A 350 2.89 -3.60 3.70
CA LEU A 350 4.20 -3.71 3.05
C LEU A 350 5.15 -4.57 3.86
N ASN A 351 5.89 -5.40 3.15
CA ASN A 351 7.00 -6.19 3.65
C ASN A 351 8.32 -5.65 3.08
N LEU A 352 9.33 -5.40 3.92
CA LEU A 352 10.67 -5.03 3.48
C LEU A 352 11.49 -6.29 3.18
N ALA A 353 11.86 -6.47 1.93
CA ALA A 353 12.74 -7.55 1.49
C ALA A 353 14.08 -6.99 1.01
N VAL A 354 15.16 -7.73 1.28
CA VAL A 354 16.49 -7.44 0.74
C VAL A 354 16.63 -8.14 -0.60
N ALA A 355 16.96 -7.38 -1.65
CA ALA A 355 17.10 -7.92 -3.00
C ALA A 355 18.30 -8.86 -3.10
N SER A 356 18.12 -10.00 -3.82
CA SER A 356 19.22 -10.97 -4.02
C SER A 356 20.37 -10.42 -4.87
N THR A 357 20.14 -9.34 -5.62
CA THR A 357 21.14 -8.65 -6.45
C THR A 357 21.98 -7.62 -5.69
N THR A 358 21.63 -7.30 -4.43
CA THR A 358 22.41 -6.33 -3.64
C THR A 358 23.84 -6.80 -3.40
N ARG A 359 24.76 -5.85 -3.41
CA ARG A 359 26.16 -6.08 -3.00
C ARG A 359 26.46 -5.65 -1.57
N LYS A 360 25.41 -5.19 -0.84
CA LYS A 360 25.52 -4.58 0.49
C LYS A 360 24.49 -5.23 1.47
N PRO A 361 24.45 -6.57 1.57
CA PRO A 361 23.39 -7.25 2.35
C PRO A 361 23.43 -6.88 3.84
N ALA A 362 24.61 -6.70 4.43
CA ALA A 362 24.73 -6.37 5.85
C ALA A 362 24.10 -5.00 6.18
N GLU A 363 24.43 -3.98 5.39
CA GLU A 363 23.88 -2.63 5.52
C GLU A 363 22.38 -2.61 5.19
N ALA A 364 21.95 -3.37 4.19
CA ALA A 364 20.53 -3.49 3.82
C ALA A 364 19.70 -4.09 4.95
N PHE A 365 20.13 -5.19 5.57
CA PHE A 365 19.44 -5.76 6.74
C PHE A 365 19.45 -4.83 7.94
N GLU A 366 20.56 -4.10 8.19
CA GLU A 366 20.61 -3.12 9.26
C GLU A 366 19.65 -1.94 8.99
N ALA A 367 19.55 -1.47 7.76
CA ALA A 367 18.61 -0.44 7.36
C ALA A 367 17.16 -0.90 7.57
N VAL A 368 16.82 -2.15 7.21
CA VAL A 368 15.49 -2.74 7.48
C VAL A 368 15.14 -2.68 8.97
N ARG A 369 16.06 -3.06 9.86
CA ARG A 369 15.83 -2.98 11.32
C ARG A 369 15.63 -1.55 11.80
N CYS A 370 16.40 -0.58 11.28
CA CYS A 370 16.19 0.84 11.61
C CYS A 370 14.81 1.32 11.17
N ILE A 371 14.41 1.05 9.92
CA ILE A 371 13.10 1.47 9.38
C ILE A 371 11.97 0.88 10.21
N ARG A 372 12.10 -0.34 10.71
CA ARG A 372 11.13 -1.04 11.55
C ARG A 372 11.20 -0.69 13.04
N SER A 373 12.09 0.19 13.47
CA SER A 373 12.16 0.59 14.89
C SER A 373 10.82 1.14 15.38
N GLU A 374 10.54 0.98 16.68
CA GLU A 374 9.28 1.46 17.30
C GLU A 374 9.02 2.94 17.00
N ALA A 375 10.05 3.78 17.14
CA ALA A 375 9.94 5.22 16.88
C ALA A 375 9.55 5.53 15.43
N ASN A 376 10.06 4.75 14.46
CA ASN A 376 9.73 4.90 13.05
C ASN A 376 8.36 4.30 12.71
N GLN A 377 7.97 3.19 13.33
CA GLN A 377 6.61 2.62 13.19
C GLN A 377 5.56 3.60 13.73
N ARG A 378 5.80 4.22 14.89
CA ARG A 378 4.95 5.27 15.44
C ARG A 378 4.82 6.46 14.49
N TYR A 379 5.93 6.96 13.95
CA TYR A 379 5.94 8.06 12.99
C TYR A 379 5.15 7.69 11.72
N THR A 380 5.42 6.53 11.16
CA THR A 380 4.75 6.04 9.94
C THR A 380 3.22 5.97 10.11
N SER A 381 2.74 5.57 11.30
CA SER A 381 1.30 5.48 11.57
C SER A 381 0.66 6.85 11.79
N ILE A 382 1.27 7.69 12.61
CA ILE A 382 0.66 8.97 13.01
C ILE A 382 0.72 9.98 11.85
N GLU A 383 1.88 10.15 11.24
CA GLU A 383 2.09 11.15 10.18
C GLU A 383 1.73 10.60 8.79
N GLY A 384 2.03 9.33 8.52
CA GLY A 384 1.76 8.69 7.23
C GLY A 384 0.39 8.01 7.13
N GLY A 385 -0.32 7.83 8.25
CA GLY A 385 -1.59 7.11 8.27
C GLY A 385 -1.47 5.60 8.01
N LEU A 386 -0.26 5.04 8.01
CA LEU A 386 0.01 3.64 7.68
C LEU A 386 0.04 2.79 8.97
N PRO A 387 -0.87 1.83 9.17
CA PRO A 387 -0.94 1.06 10.41
C PRO A 387 0.36 0.33 10.75
N ALA A 388 0.77 0.40 12.01
CA ALA A 388 1.96 -0.27 12.52
C ALA A 388 1.79 -1.79 12.53
N VAL A 389 2.90 -2.52 12.40
CA VAL A 389 2.91 -3.98 12.60
C VAL A 389 3.25 -4.36 14.04
N ARG A 390 3.73 -3.42 14.87
CA ARG A 390 4.10 -3.68 16.28
C ARG A 390 2.87 -3.68 17.17
N ALA A 391 2.64 -4.81 17.84
CA ALA A 391 1.48 -5.00 18.70
C ALA A 391 1.44 -4.01 19.89
N SER A 392 2.60 -3.73 20.49
CA SER A 392 2.72 -2.84 21.66
C SER A 392 2.24 -1.40 21.38
N LEU A 393 2.33 -0.92 20.13
CA LEU A 393 1.86 0.42 19.76
C LEU A 393 0.34 0.55 19.90
N TYR A 394 -0.42 -0.53 19.65
CA TYR A 394 -1.88 -0.50 19.79
C TYR A 394 -2.35 -0.46 21.25
N ASP A 395 -1.47 -0.75 22.21
CA ASP A 395 -1.73 -0.66 23.65
C ASP A 395 -1.20 0.65 24.26
N ASP A 396 -0.48 1.49 23.51
CA ASP A 396 0.07 2.75 23.98
C ASP A 396 -0.98 3.89 23.92
N PRO A 397 -1.37 4.48 25.07
CA PRO A 397 -2.36 5.55 25.10
C PRO A 397 -1.96 6.80 24.30
N ALA A 398 -0.66 7.12 24.22
CA ALA A 398 -0.18 8.26 23.44
C ALA A 398 -0.34 8.02 21.93
N PHE A 399 -0.13 6.77 21.49
CA PHE A 399 -0.41 6.36 20.12
C PHE A 399 -1.92 6.39 19.83
N GLN A 400 -2.74 5.78 20.69
CA GLN A 400 -4.20 5.72 20.53
C GLN A 400 -4.82 7.12 20.38
N LYS A 401 -4.32 8.11 21.13
CA LYS A 401 -4.79 9.50 21.05
C LYS A 401 -4.59 10.12 19.68
N LYS A 402 -3.48 9.82 19.00
CA LYS A 402 -3.12 10.38 17.68
C LYS A 402 -3.49 9.48 16.51
N TYR A 403 -3.93 8.28 16.78
CA TYR A 403 -4.34 7.29 15.77
C TYR A 403 -5.71 6.70 16.14
N PRO A 404 -6.79 7.51 16.09
CA PRO A 404 -8.08 7.17 16.71
C PRO A 404 -8.75 5.94 16.08
N GLN A 405 -8.41 5.56 14.84
CA GLN A 405 -8.91 4.36 14.17
C GLN A 405 -8.24 3.06 14.64
N TYR A 406 -7.27 3.13 15.54
CA TYR A 406 -6.45 1.99 15.99
C TYR A 406 -7.27 0.77 16.43
N ALA A 407 -8.39 1.00 17.13
CA ALA A 407 -9.22 -0.08 17.68
C ALA A 407 -9.90 -0.89 16.58
N ILE A 408 -10.45 -0.22 15.56
CA ILE A 408 -11.09 -0.86 14.42
C ILE A 408 -10.05 -1.67 13.63
N ILE A 409 -8.87 -1.08 13.38
CA ILE A 409 -7.80 -1.75 12.65
C ILE A 409 -7.34 -3.00 13.38
N ARG A 410 -7.06 -2.89 14.71
CA ARG A 410 -6.66 -4.03 15.52
C ARG A 410 -7.70 -5.15 15.52
N ASP A 411 -8.97 -4.79 15.67
CA ASP A 411 -10.10 -5.72 15.67
C ASP A 411 -10.21 -6.47 14.33
N GLN A 412 -10.18 -5.72 13.22
CA GLN A 412 -10.23 -6.30 11.88
C GLN A 412 -9.04 -7.20 11.57
N LEU A 413 -7.84 -6.86 12.07
CA LEU A 413 -6.63 -7.68 11.88
C LEU A 413 -6.73 -9.05 12.55
N THR A 414 -7.58 -9.23 13.58
CA THR A 414 -7.75 -10.54 14.24
C THR A 414 -8.41 -11.58 13.35
N THR A 415 -9.24 -11.14 12.39
CA THR A 415 -10.01 -12.00 11.48
C THR A 415 -9.72 -11.71 10.01
N ALA A 416 -8.70 -10.91 9.73
CA ALA A 416 -8.37 -10.47 8.39
C ALA A 416 -8.13 -11.66 7.44
N ALA A 417 -8.62 -11.50 6.21
CA ALA A 417 -8.42 -12.46 5.15
C ALA A 417 -7.05 -12.25 4.47
N VAL A 418 -6.18 -13.20 4.61
CA VAL A 418 -4.90 -13.21 3.87
C VAL A 418 -5.18 -13.71 2.45
N ARG A 419 -4.76 -12.93 1.44
CA ARG A 419 -4.84 -13.35 0.04
C ARG A 419 -3.97 -14.59 -0.19
N PRO A 420 -4.29 -15.46 -1.18
CA PRO A 420 -3.56 -16.70 -1.38
C PRO A 420 -2.04 -16.52 -1.53
N ALA A 421 -1.25 -17.19 -0.68
CA ALA A 421 0.20 -17.25 -0.79
C ALA A 421 0.59 -18.24 -1.89
N THR A 422 0.86 -17.76 -3.09
CA THR A 422 1.23 -18.57 -4.26
C THR A 422 2.20 -17.80 -5.15
N PRO A 423 3.20 -18.47 -5.77
CA PRO A 423 4.06 -17.83 -6.76
C PRO A 423 3.30 -17.34 -8.01
N ASN A 424 2.10 -17.87 -8.26
CA ASN A 424 1.25 -17.50 -9.38
C ASN A 424 0.31 -16.32 -9.06
N TYR A 425 0.48 -15.66 -7.91
CA TYR A 425 -0.45 -14.63 -7.45
C TYR A 425 -0.70 -13.54 -8.48
N GLN A 426 0.35 -13.00 -9.11
CA GLN A 426 0.19 -11.93 -10.11
C GLN A 426 -0.62 -12.38 -11.33
N ALA A 427 -0.38 -13.59 -11.83
CA ALA A 427 -1.17 -14.12 -12.94
C ALA A 427 -2.65 -14.29 -12.56
N MET A 428 -2.91 -14.74 -11.33
CA MET A 428 -4.24 -14.89 -10.78
C MET A 428 -4.95 -13.54 -10.62
N SER A 429 -4.30 -12.56 -9.98
CA SER A 429 -4.81 -11.21 -9.75
C SER A 429 -5.17 -10.51 -11.06
N THR A 430 -4.26 -10.55 -12.05
CA THR A 430 -4.50 -9.97 -13.37
C THR A 430 -5.73 -10.58 -14.05
N ARG A 431 -5.92 -11.91 -13.97
CA ARG A 431 -7.08 -12.58 -14.55
C ARG A 431 -8.38 -12.26 -13.81
N ILE A 432 -8.34 -12.22 -12.48
CA ILE A 432 -9.51 -11.83 -11.68
C ILE A 432 -9.92 -10.40 -12.05
N SER A 433 -9.01 -9.44 -12.00
CA SER A 433 -9.33 -8.05 -12.32
C SER A 433 -9.83 -7.86 -13.75
N ALA A 434 -9.26 -8.57 -14.73
CA ALA A 434 -9.70 -8.53 -16.13
C ALA A 434 -11.09 -9.14 -16.33
N THR A 435 -11.41 -10.22 -15.61
CA THR A 435 -12.74 -10.87 -15.68
C THR A 435 -13.83 -10.00 -15.03
N LEU A 436 -13.48 -9.27 -13.95
CA LEU A 436 -14.40 -8.38 -13.26
C LEU A 436 -14.62 -7.05 -14.00
N ALA A 437 -13.65 -6.58 -14.78
CA ALA A 437 -13.73 -5.26 -15.44
C ALA A 437 -14.41 -5.33 -16.81
N PRO A 438 -15.29 -4.36 -17.15
CA PRO A 438 -15.80 -3.31 -16.27
C PRO A 438 -16.92 -3.83 -15.37
N ILE A 439 -16.87 -3.48 -14.10
CA ILE A 439 -17.78 -4.01 -13.06
C ILE A 439 -19.28 -3.77 -13.34
N THR A 440 -19.61 -2.79 -14.17
CA THR A 440 -20.98 -2.51 -14.61
C THR A 440 -21.60 -3.62 -15.48
N LYS A 441 -20.75 -4.47 -16.09
CA LYS A 441 -21.18 -5.57 -16.99
C LYS A 441 -21.19 -6.93 -16.30
N ILE A 442 -20.88 -7.03 -15.02
CA ILE A 442 -20.90 -8.28 -14.27
C ILE A 442 -22.28 -8.94 -14.37
N ASP A 443 -22.30 -10.20 -14.75
CA ASP A 443 -23.41 -11.14 -14.58
C ASP A 443 -23.00 -12.11 -13.46
N PRO A 444 -23.55 -11.98 -12.24
CA PRO A 444 -23.01 -12.69 -11.08
C PRO A 444 -22.90 -14.20 -11.24
N GLU A 445 -23.88 -14.84 -11.87
CA GLU A 445 -23.89 -16.30 -12.05
C GLU A 445 -22.87 -16.74 -13.09
N ARG A 446 -22.86 -16.11 -14.26
CA ARG A 446 -21.92 -16.43 -15.34
C ARG A 446 -20.49 -16.03 -14.96
N THR A 447 -20.31 -14.82 -14.39
CA THR A 447 -18.98 -14.33 -14.03
C THR A 447 -18.34 -15.18 -12.94
N ALA A 448 -19.10 -15.82 -12.04
CA ALA A 448 -18.56 -16.77 -11.06
C ALA A 448 -17.87 -17.97 -11.74
N ASP A 449 -18.50 -18.55 -12.75
CA ASP A 449 -17.95 -19.68 -13.49
C ASP A 449 -16.74 -19.25 -14.37
N GLU A 450 -16.82 -18.07 -14.99
CA GLU A 450 -15.70 -17.47 -15.75
C GLU A 450 -14.49 -17.22 -14.85
N LEU A 451 -14.69 -16.65 -13.64
CA LEU A 451 -13.61 -16.42 -12.67
C LEU A 451 -12.91 -17.73 -12.26
N ALA A 452 -13.71 -18.77 -11.94
CA ALA A 452 -13.13 -20.08 -11.57
C ALA A 452 -12.26 -20.64 -12.69
N ALA A 453 -12.73 -20.55 -13.94
CA ALA A 453 -11.97 -21.01 -15.11
C ALA A 453 -10.69 -20.20 -15.35
N GLU A 454 -10.75 -18.87 -15.20
CA GLU A 454 -9.57 -18.00 -15.41
C GLU A 454 -8.54 -18.15 -14.28
N VAL A 455 -8.97 -18.28 -13.03
CA VAL A 455 -8.07 -18.58 -11.89
C VAL A 455 -7.41 -19.94 -12.07
N GLN A 456 -8.15 -20.95 -12.55
CA GLN A 456 -7.57 -22.28 -12.84
C GLN A 456 -6.46 -22.18 -13.91
N LYS A 457 -6.65 -21.39 -14.96
CA LYS A 457 -5.60 -21.17 -15.95
C LYS A 457 -4.34 -20.53 -15.35
N ALA A 458 -4.49 -19.60 -14.40
CA ALA A 458 -3.36 -18.98 -13.72
C ALA A 458 -2.57 -20.01 -12.91
N ILE A 459 -3.26 -20.86 -12.14
CA ILE A 459 -2.63 -21.91 -11.33
C ILE A 459 -1.94 -22.97 -12.20
N ASP A 460 -2.54 -23.33 -13.31
CA ASP A 460 -1.96 -24.27 -14.28
C ASP A 460 -0.82 -23.69 -15.11
N GLY A 461 -0.53 -22.39 -15.01
CA GLY A 461 0.43 -21.69 -15.87
C GLY A 461 0.04 -21.67 -17.36
N LYS A 462 -1.27 -21.73 -17.64
CA LYS A 462 -1.80 -21.85 -19.01
C LYS A 462 -2.36 -20.53 -19.55
N GLY A 463 -2.24 -20.35 -20.86
CA GLY A 463 -2.78 -19.22 -21.61
C GLY A 463 -1.99 -17.93 -21.40
N LEU A 464 -2.26 -16.94 -22.27
CA LEU A 464 -1.70 -15.59 -22.15
C LEU A 464 -2.34 -14.88 -20.94
N ILE A 465 -1.55 -14.10 -20.24
CA ILE A 465 -2.07 -13.18 -19.20
C ILE A 465 -2.73 -12.01 -19.94
N PRO A 466 -4.01 -11.64 -19.59
CA PRO A 466 -4.76 -10.59 -20.27
C PRO A 466 -4.09 -9.21 -20.18
#